data_f1901ca992dfc8a229677577f2ea1edb
#
_entry.id   f1901ca992dfc8a229677577f2ea1edb
#
_cell.length_a   1.000
_cell.length_b   1.000
_cell.length_c   1.000
_cell.angle_alpha   90.00
_cell.angle_beta   90.00
_cell.angle_gamma   90.00
#
_symmetry.space_group_name_H-M   'P 1'
#
loop_
_entity.id
_entity.type
_entity.pdbx_description
1 polymer ?
#
loop_
_entity_poly.entity_id
_entity_poly.type
_entity_poly.pdbx_seq_one_letter_code
_entity_poly.pdbx_strand_id
1 'polypeptide(L)'
;RQRQMCIRDRIKPNFEEGGKLAMFRSVFEGFETFLFVPNETSKSGVHIHDSIDSKRTMTVVIIALLPALLFGMYNVGYQHNLAVGTDPGFWMTFIYGFLAVLPKIIVSYVVGLGIEFAVAQYKKEEIQEGFLVSGMLIPMIVPVDTPLWMIAVATAFAVIFAKEVFGGTGYNIFNVALVTRVFLFFAYPAAMSGDRVFVRTADTFGIGAANGVVDGFTGATPLGQIAVAGKELIGNFHVTDVTGKVISTMDYFVGLIPGSIGETSVIAILIGAAILLFTGIASWKTMGSIFVGGAVMAAIFNLIGTTVVMTVSPADHLFLGGFAFGAVFMATDPVTSARTETGKYIYGFLVGAMAIIIRVLNPGYPEGMMLAILLMNVFAPLIDYYVVEANINRRLKRAIK
;
A
#
# COMPACT_ATOMS: atom_id res chain seq x y z
N ARG A 1 -2.67 -21.42 28.21
CA ARG A 1 -2.99 -20.09 28.80
C ARG A 1 -2.33 -19.90 30.16
N GLN A 2 -2.55 -20.75 31.18
CA GLN A 2 -1.93 -20.60 32.51
C GLN A 2 -0.39 -20.55 32.50
N ARG A 3 0.29 -21.41 31.73
CA ARG A 3 1.76 -21.38 31.60
C ARG A 3 2.29 -20.10 30.98
N GLN A 4 1.59 -19.53 30.00
CA GLN A 4 1.98 -18.29 29.36
C GLN A 4 1.81 -17.07 30.31
N MET A 5 0.74 -17.04 31.12
CA MET A 5 0.57 -16.05 32.17
C MET A 5 1.68 -16.11 33.21
N CYS A 6 2.09 -17.31 33.65
CA CYS A 6 3.20 -17.49 34.59
C CYS A 6 4.55 -16.99 34.05
N ILE A 7 4.81 -17.18 32.75
CA ILE A 7 6.05 -16.66 32.11
C ILE A 7 6.00 -15.12 32.07
N ARG A 8 4.86 -14.53 31.68
CA ARG A 8 4.63 -13.10 31.66
C ARG A 8 4.89 -12.49 33.06
N ASP A 9 4.23 -13.00 34.09
CA ASP A 9 4.31 -12.48 35.45
C ASP A 9 5.71 -12.59 36.05
N ARG A 10 6.54 -13.53 35.53
CA ARG A 10 7.95 -13.66 35.92
C ARG A 10 8.87 -12.68 35.21
N ILE A 11 8.53 -12.30 33.98
CA ILE A 11 9.39 -11.44 33.15
C ILE A 11 9.05 -9.96 33.34
N LYS A 12 7.76 -9.64 33.51
CA LYS A 12 7.23 -8.26 33.64
C LYS A 12 7.97 -7.38 34.66
N PRO A 13 8.32 -7.84 35.86
CA PRO A 13 9.03 -7.01 36.85
C PRO A 13 10.40 -6.49 36.38
N ASN A 14 11.03 -7.17 35.43
CA ASN A 14 12.32 -6.70 34.88
C ASN A 14 12.17 -5.48 33.97
N PHE A 15 10.97 -5.23 33.43
CA PHE A 15 10.66 -4.12 32.54
C PHE A 15 9.86 -2.99 33.23
N GLU A 16 9.42 -3.19 34.46
CA GLU A 16 8.75 -2.15 35.27
C GLU A 16 9.77 -1.13 35.83
N GLU A 17 9.26 -0.02 36.37
CA GLU A 17 10.09 1.04 36.94
C GLU A 17 10.99 0.47 38.06
N GLY A 18 12.31 0.59 37.86
CA GLY A 18 13.33 0.01 38.74
C GLY A 18 13.89 -1.33 38.29
N GLY A 19 13.35 -1.95 37.26
CA GLY A 19 13.89 -3.17 36.65
C GLY A 19 15.12 -2.92 35.79
N LYS A 20 15.93 -3.98 35.58
CA LYS A 20 17.18 -3.90 34.76
C LYS A 20 16.92 -3.54 33.29
N LEU A 21 15.72 -3.75 32.78
CA LEU A 21 15.32 -3.55 31.40
C LEU A 21 14.20 -2.50 31.26
N ALA A 22 14.08 -1.58 32.23
CA ALA A 22 13.04 -0.53 32.22
C ALA A 22 13.08 0.35 30.95
N MET A 23 14.25 0.49 30.32
CA MET A 23 14.42 1.19 29.03
C MET A 23 13.63 0.53 27.89
N PHE A 24 13.36 -0.77 27.96
CA PHE A 24 12.59 -1.51 26.96
C PHE A 24 11.13 -1.78 27.38
N ARG A 25 10.62 -1.03 28.36
CA ARG A 25 9.26 -1.18 28.85
C ARG A 25 8.22 -1.11 27.73
N SER A 26 8.29 -0.06 26.89
CA SER A 26 7.38 0.14 25.77
C SER A 26 7.38 -1.03 24.78
N VAL A 27 8.56 -1.61 24.51
CA VAL A 27 8.71 -2.78 23.64
C VAL A 27 8.02 -4.00 24.27
N PHE A 28 8.23 -4.22 25.55
CA PHE A 28 7.61 -5.33 26.27
C PHE A 28 6.08 -5.17 26.33
N GLU A 29 5.59 -3.97 26.66
CA GLU A 29 4.16 -3.67 26.67
C GLU A 29 3.52 -3.83 25.28
N GLY A 30 4.20 -3.41 24.21
CA GLY A 30 3.76 -3.64 22.82
C GLY A 30 3.59 -5.13 22.49
N PHE A 31 4.54 -5.98 22.84
CA PHE A 31 4.42 -7.42 22.65
C PHE A 31 3.40 -8.06 23.60
N GLU A 32 3.33 -7.60 24.85
CA GLU A 32 2.35 -8.08 25.82
C GLU A 32 0.93 -7.81 25.31
N THR A 33 0.67 -6.59 24.88
CA THR A 33 -0.64 -6.19 24.37
C THR A 33 -0.98 -6.83 23.03
N PHE A 34 -0.01 -7.13 22.19
CA PHE A 34 -0.21 -7.88 20.94
C PHE A 34 -0.61 -9.34 21.19
N LEU A 35 0.03 -10.00 22.16
CA LEU A 35 -0.23 -11.41 22.48
C LEU A 35 -1.43 -11.62 23.42
N PHE A 36 -1.69 -10.64 24.29
CA PHE A 36 -2.72 -10.73 25.33
C PHE A 36 -3.57 -9.47 25.32
N VAL A 37 -4.89 -9.63 25.30
CA VAL A 37 -5.80 -8.51 25.48
C VAL A 37 -5.62 -7.96 26.90
N PRO A 38 -5.39 -6.64 27.10
CA PRO A 38 -5.27 -6.04 28.42
C PRO A 38 -6.53 -6.33 29.26
N ASN A 39 -6.35 -6.80 30.49
CA ASN A 39 -7.47 -7.01 31.42
C ASN A 39 -7.73 -5.73 32.24
N GLU A 40 -7.73 -4.59 31.57
CA GLU A 40 -8.02 -3.31 32.19
C GLU A 40 -9.47 -2.94 31.95
N THR A 41 -10.19 -2.66 33.04
CA THR A 41 -11.54 -2.14 33.01
C THR A 41 -11.55 -0.72 33.59
N SER A 42 -12.45 0.13 33.12
CA SER A 42 -12.60 1.47 33.69
C SER A 42 -12.88 1.37 35.18
N LYS A 43 -12.22 2.19 36.00
CA LYS A 43 -12.37 2.18 37.48
C LYS A 43 -13.69 2.81 37.98
N SER A 44 -14.39 3.53 37.09
CA SER A 44 -15.66 4.19 37.39
C SER A 44 -16.50 4.37 36.13
N GLY A 45 -17.82 4.36 36.26
CA GLY A 45 -18.78 4.55 35.16
C GLY A 45 -19.17 3.25 34.46
N VAL A 46 -19.65 3.35 33.22
CA VAL A 46 -20.12 2.19 32.44
C VAL A 46 -18.94 1.48 31.83
N HIS A 47 -18.83 0.18 32.07
CA HIS A 47 -17.79 -0.67 31.47
C HIS A 47 -18.24 -1.16 30.08
N ILE A 48 -17.87 -0.46 29.06
CA ILE A 48 -18.14 -0.86 27.65
C ILE A 48 -16.81 -1.27 27.00
N HIS A 49 -16.76 -2.51 26.52
CA HIS A 49 -15.66 -3.01 25.72
C HIS A 49 -16.16 -3.28 24.30
N ASP A 50 -15.44 -2.80 23.30
CA ASP A 50 -15.69 -3.21 21.93
C ASP A 50 -15.21 -4.65 21.71
N SER A 51 -15.96 -5.42 20.94
CA SER A 51 -15.59 -6.78 20.54
C SER A 51 -14.48 -6.81 19.50
N ILE A 52 -14.28 -5.68 18.77
CA ILE A 52 -13.25 -5.51 17.73
C ILE A 52 -12.21 -4.52 18.24
N ASP A 53 -11.08 -5.05 18.69
CA ASP A 53 -9.92 -4.26 19.07
C ASP A 53 -9.15 -3.76 17.84
N SER A 54 -8.47 -2.62 17.96
CA SER A 54 -7.58 -2.04 16.93
C SER A 54 -6.58 -3.07 16.37
N LYS A 55 -6.03 -3.92 17.23
CA LYS A 55 -5.12 -5.02 16.89
C LYS A 55 -5.74 -6.04 15.93
N ARG A 56 -7.00 -6.44 16.19
CA ARG A 56 -7.73 -7.35 15.29
C ARG A 56 -7.92 -6.72 13.92
N THR A 57 -8.34 -5.47 13.89
CA THR A 57 -8.52 -4.73 12.64
C THR A 57 -7.23 -4.71 11.83
N MET A 58 -6.10 -4.33 12.45
CA MET A 58 -4.78 -4.30 11.77
C MET A 58 -4.33 -5.70 11.31
N THR A 59 -4.54 -6.73 12.15
CA THR A 59 -4.20 -8.11 11.78
C THR A 59 -5.01 -8.60 10.58
N VAL A 60 -6.31 -8.30 10.52
CA VAL A 60 -7.15 -8.69 9.38
C VAL A 60 -6.70 -7.98 8.10
N VAL A 61 -6.28 -6.71 8.17
CA VAL A 61 -5.72 -6.01 7.01
C VAL A 61 -4.43 -6.68 6.53
N ILE A 62 -3.54 -7.08 7.45
CA ILE A 62 -2.32 -7.84 7.09
C ILE A 62 -2.69 -9.16 6.41
N ILE A 63 -3.65 -9.91 6.95
CA ILE A 63 -4.13 -11.16 6.34
C ILE A 63 -4.68 -10.90 4.92
N ALA A 64 -5.40 -9.80 4.74
CA ALA A 64 -5.93 -9.42 3.44
C ALA A 64 -4.84 -9.01 2.42
N LEU A 65 -3.67 -8.57 2.89
CA LEU A 65 -2.50 -8.26 2.05
C LEU A 65 -1.71 -9.50 1.64
N LEU A 66 -1.80 -10.61 2.40
CA LEU A 66 -1.00 -11.81 2.13
C LEU A 66 -1.17 -12.39 0.73
N PRO A 67 -2.38 -12.51 0.14
CA PRO A 67 -2.52 -13.03 -1.22
C PRO A 67 -1.74 -12.21 -2.25
N ALA A 68 -1.80 -10.88 -2.16
CA ALA A 68 -1.06 -9.98 -3.05
C ALA A 68 0.45 -10.06 -2.82
N LEU A 69 0.90 -10.19 -1.58
CA LEU A 69 2.31 -10.36 -1.24
C LEU A 69 2.87 -11.68 -1.76
N LEU A 70 2.19 -12.79 -1.52
CA LEU A 70 2.64 -14.12 -1.96
C LEU A 70 2.70 -14.21 -3.49
N PHE A 71 1.68 -13.68 -4.17
CA PHE A 71 1.71 -13.59 -5.63
C PHE A 71 2.84 -12.69 -6.11
N GLY A 72 3.06 -11.53 -5.48
CA GLY A 72 4.14 -10.61 -5.82
C GLY A 72 5.52 -11.24 -5.66
N MET A 73 5.75 -12.03 -4.61
CA MET A 73 6.99 -12.82 -4.44
C MET A 73 7.19 -13.79 -5.60
N TYR A 74 6.14 -14.53 -5.98
CA TYR A 74 6.21 -15.43 -7.13
C TYR A 74 6.49 -14.66 -8.43
N ASN A 75 5.80 -13.54 -8.66
CA ASN A 75 5.96 -12.72 -9.87
C ASN A 75 7.37 -12.14 -10.00
N VAL A 76 8.00 -11.71 -8.89
CA VAL A 76 9.40 -11.24 -8.90
C VAL A 76 10.35 -12.33 -9.41
N GLY A 77 10.20 -13.57 -8.94
CA GLY A 77 11.00 -14.69 -9.44
C GLY A 77 10.66 -15.07 -10.89
N TYR A 78 9.40 -14.99 -11.27
CA TYR A 78 8.95 -15.27 -12.64
C TYR A 78 9.53 -14.27 -13.64
N GLN A 79 9.50 -12.97 -13.34
CA GLN A 79 10.10 -11.93 -14.19
C GLN A 79 11.62 -12.08 -14.26
N HIS A 80 12.29 -12.45 -13.16
CA HIS A 80 13.72 -12.79 -13.18
C HIS A 80 14.01 -13.94 -14.14
N ASN A 81 13.24 -15.04 -14.04
CA ASN A 81 13.44 -16.22 -14.89
C ASN A 81 13.24 -15.89 -16.38
N LEU A 82 12.24 -15.07 -16.71
CA LEU A 82 12.03 -14.59 -18.07
C LEU A 82 13.21 -13.73 -18.56
N ALA A 83 13.75 -12.86 -17.69
CA ALA A 83 14.87 -11.97 -18.04
C ALA A 83 16.19 -12.72 -18.29
N VAL A 84 16.38 -13.86 -17.61
CA VAL A 84 17.59 -14.68 -17.68
C VAL A 84 17.41 -15.88 -18.62
N GLY A 85 16.18 -16.17 -19.05
CA GLY A 85 15.89 -17.31 -19.95
C GLY A 85 15.98 -18.67 -19.25
N THR A 86 15.65 -18.75 -17.94
CA THR A 86 15.68 -19.98 -17.16
C THR A 86 14.30 -20.37 -16.67
N ASP A 87 14.07 -21.65 -16.43
CA ASP A 87 12.85 -22.17 -15.79
C ASP A 87 13.21 -23.20 -14.71
N PRO A 88 13.52 -22.74 -13.49
CA PRO A 88 13.93 -23.60 -12.38
C PRO A 88 12.72 -24.29 -11.68
N GLY A 89 11.50 -24.09 -12.16
CA GLY A 89 10.28 -24.61 -11.57
C GLY A 89 9.70 -23.72 -10.45
N PHE A 90 8.45 -24.02 -10.06
CA PHE A 90 7.62 -23.17 -9.17
C PHE A 90 8.31 -22.81 -7.83
N TRP A 91 8.84 -23.79 -7.12
CA TRP A 91 9.40 -23.56 -5.78
C TRP A 91 10.65 -22.69 -5.80
N MET A 92 11.55 -22.90 -6.74
CA MET A 92 12.77 -22.10 -6.85
C MET A 92 12.45 -20.66 -7.28
N THR A 93 11.48 -20.48 -8.17
CA THR A 93 10.94 -19.18 -8.56
C THR A 93 10.38 -18.44 -7.35
N PHE A 94 9.56 -19.11 -6.53
CA PHE A 94 8.99 -18.51 -5.33
C PHE A 94 10.06 -18.16 -4.28
N ILE A 95 11.02 -19.05 -4.02
CA ILE A 95 12.09 -18.83 -3.05
C ILE A 95 12.96 -17.64 -3.47
N TYR A 96 13.30 -17.54 -4.76
CA TYR A 96 14.04 -16.37 -5.27
C TYR A 96 13.33 -15.06 -4.94
N GLY A 97 12.05 -14.95 -5.30
CA GLY A 97 11.27 -13.73 -5.03
C GLY A 97 11.05 -13.48 -3.53
N PHE A 98 10.83 -14.53 -2.74
CA PHE A 98 10.74 -14.42 -1.28
C PHE A 98 12.02 -13.81 -0.70
N LEU A 99 13.20 -14.31 -1.07
CA LEU A 99 14.48 -13.81 -0.60
C LEU A 99 14.78 -12.38 -1.10
N ALA A 100 14.28 -12.00 -2.28
CA ALA A 100 14.42 -10.64 -2.80
C ALA A 100 13.56 -9.62 -2.04
N VAL A 101 12.37 -10.04 -1.55
CA VAL A 101 11.40 -9.17 -0.88
C VAL A 101 11.62 -9.12 0.63
N LEU A 102 11.99 -10.23 1.26
CA LEU A 102 12.14 -10.37 2.72
C LEU A 102 13.03 -9.29 3.36
N PRO A 103 14.21 -8.92 2.84
CA PRO A 103 15.03 -7.88 3.43
C PRO A 103 14.34 -6.51 3.47
N LYS A 104 13.50 -6.20 2.48
CA LYS A 104 12.73 -4.93 2.43
C LYS A 104 11.67 -4.89 3.52
N ILE A 105 10.99 -6.02 3.75
CA ILE A 105 10.01 -6.16 4.84
C ILE A 105 10.71 -5.95 6.17
N ILE A 106 11.84 -6.63 6.40
CA ILE A 106 12.61 -6.51 7.65
C ILE A 106 13.05 -5.05 7.88
N VAL A 107 13.62 -4.39 6.88
CA VAL A 107 14.08 -3.01 7.00
C VAL A 107 12.92 -2.06 7.29
N SER A 108 11.80 -2.20 6.60
CA SER A 108 10.60 -1.39 6.83
C SER A 108 10.11 -1.51 8.27
N TYR A 109 9.97 -2.72 8.79
CA TYR A 109 9.54 -2.95 10.17
C TYR A 109 10.57 -2.50 11.20
N VAL A 110 11.85 -2.82 11.02
CA VAL A 110 12.91 -2.45 11.98
C VAL A 110 13.02 -0.94 12.11
N VAL A 111 13.03 -0.22 10.99
CA VAL A 111 13.16 1.24 11.00
C VAL A 111 11.89 1.89 11.53
N GLY A 112 10.73 1.50 11.02
CA GLY A 112 9.47 2.15 11.38
C GLY A 112 9.07 1.88 12.83
N LEU A 113 9.06 0.62 13.26
CA LEU A 113 8.78 0.29 14.66
C LEU A 113 9.86 0.83 15.58
N GLY A 114 11.14 0.82 15.18
CA GLY A 114 12.22 1.40 15.97
C GLY A 114 11.99 2.87 16.28
N ILE A 115 11.52 3.67 15.33
CA ILE A 115 11.19 5.07 15.54
C ILE A 115 9.95 5.21 16.43
N GLU A 116 8.90 4.44 16.18
CA GLU A 116 7.70 4.47 17.03
C GLU A 116 7.98 4.10 18.48
N PHE A 117 8.79 3.06 18.71
CA PHE A 117 9.23 2.70 20.05
C PHE A 117 10.05 3.81 20.72
N ALA A 118 10.96 4.45 19.98
CA ALA A 118 11.74 5.56 20.51
C ALA A 118 10.86 6.77 20.88
N VAL A 119 9.89 7.12 20.04
CA VAL A 119 8.97 8.23 20.28
C VAL A 119 8.00 7.91 21.44
N ALA A 120 7.42 6.70 21.48
CA ALA A 120 6.54 6.26 22.56
C ALA A 120 7.28 6.27 23.92
N GLN A 121 8.53 5.80 23.94
CA GLN A 121 9.37 5.86 25.14
C GLN A 121 9.67 7.30 25.58
N TYR A 122 9.92 8.21 24.63
CA TYR A 122 10.16 9.62 24.91
C TYR A 122 8.90 10.31 25.46
N LYS A 123 7.74 10.05 24.87
CA LYS A 123 6.43 10.62 25.28
C LYS A 123 5.85 9.92 26.50
N LYS A 124 6.37 8.75 26.90
CA LYS A 124 5.81 7.86 27.95
C LYS A 124 4.39 7.42 27.64
N GLU A 125 4.09 7.18 26.39
CA GLU A 125 2.79 6.71 25.90
C GLU A 125 2.88 5.23 25.51
N GLU A 126 1.72 4.56 25.47
CA GLU A 126 1.62 3.21 24.94
C GLU A 126 1.81 3.19 23.42
N ILE A 127 2.42 2.12 22.92
CA ILE A 127 2.68 1.97 21.50
C ILE A 127 1.38 1.70 20.75
N GLN A 128 1.17 2.46 19.70
CA GLN A 128 0.03 2.32 18.81
C GLN A 128 0.41 1.45 17.62
N GLU A 129 -0.38 0.41 17.34
CA GLU A 129 -0.03 -0.66 16.41
C GLU A 129 -0.28 -0.34 14.91
N GLY A 130 -0.62 0.90 14.59
CA GLY A 130 -0.95 1.31 13.21
C GLY A 130 0.17 1.10 12.19
N PHE A 131 1.43 1.08 12.61
CA PHE A 131 2.55 0.86 11.70
C PHE A 131 2.66 -0.57 11.18
N LEU A 132 2.04 -1.55 11.84
CA LEU A 132 2.07 -2.94 11.37
C LEU A 132 1.55 -3.07 9.92
N VAL A 133 0.49 -2.35 9.59
CA VAL A 133 -0.04 -2.30 8.22
C VAL A 133 0.88 -1.51 7.29
N SER A 134 1.31 -0.31 7.70
CA SER A 134 2.21 0.52 6.89
C SER A 134 3.54 -0.17 6.60
N GLY A 135 4.10 -0.88 7.59
CA GLY A 135 5.33 -1.65 7.47
C GLY A 135 5.26 -2.77 6.43
N MET A 136 4.06 -3.37 6.23
CA MET A 136 3.82 -4.34 5.17
C MET A 136 3.54 -3.68 3.83
N LEU A 137 2.81 -2.56 3.80
CA LEU A 137 2.49 -1.85 2.56
C LEU A 137 3.73 -1.26 1.88
N ILE A 138 4.67 -0.67 2.66
CA ILE A 138 5.87 -0.02 2.10
C ILE A 138 6.65 -0.93 1.15
N PRO A 139 7.09 -2.15 1.53
CA PRO A 139 7.81 -3.03 0.60
C PRO A 139 6.97 -3.47 -0.60
N MET A 140 5.64 -3.53 -0.46
CA MET A 140 4.76 -3.97 -1.55
C MET A 140 4.58 -2.94 -2.67
N ILE A 141 4.78 -1.66 -2.40
CA ILE A 141 4.58 -0.56 -3.35
C ILE A 141 5.87 -0.01 -3.95
N VAL A 142 7.02 -0.58 -3.61
CA VAL A 142 8.31 -0.16 -4.17
C VAL A 142 8.80 -1.18 -5.20
N PRO A 143 9.65 -0.75 -6.16
CA PRO A 143 10.32 -1.65 -7.09
C PRO A 143 11.23 -2.67 -6.38
N VAL A 144 11.45 -3.82 -7.03
CA VAL A 144 12.24 -4.91 -6.44
C VAL A 144 13.71 -4.55 -6.26
N ASP A 145 14.29 -3.71 -7.09
CA ASP A 145 15.71 -3.32 -7.01
C ASP A 145 15.99 -2.05 -6.20
N THR A 146 14.98 -1.50 -5.51
CA THR A 146 15.18 -0.35 -4.62
C THR A 146 16.16 -0.71 -3.49
N PRO A 147 17.27 0.05 -3.30
CA PRO A 147 18.23 -0.17 -2.23
C PRO A 147 17.63 -0.08 -0.83
N LEU A 148 18.05 -0.97 0.07
CA LEU A 148 17.50 -1.07 1.43
C LEU A 148 17.68 0.23 2.26
N TRP A 149 18.82 0.91 2.09
CA TRP A 149 19.08 2.16 2.80
C TRP A 149 18.12 3.29 2.37
N MET A 150 17.72 3.33 1.09
CA MET A 150 16.74 4.31 0.60
C MET A 150 15.37 4.06 1.25
N ILE A 151 14.96 2.78 1.33
CA ILE A 151 13.72 2.39 2.03
C ILE A 151 13.79 2.79 3.51
N ALA A 152 14.94 2.57 4.17
CA ALA A 152 15.14 2.95 5.57
C ALA A 152 14.98 4.46 5.78
N VAL A 153 15.64 5.29 4.97
CA VAL A 153 15.57 6.76 5.06
C VAL A 153 14.15 7.25 4.76
N ALA A 154 13.52 6.73 3.71
CA ALA A 154 12.17 7.13 3.34
C ALA A 154 11.10 6.73 4.38
N THR A 155 11.25 5.52 4.95
CA THR A 155 10.39 5.05 6.05
C THR A 155 10.57 5.93 7.29
N ALA A 156 11.82 6.24 7.66
CA ALA A 156 12.10 7.12 8.77
C ALA A 156 11.50 8.52 8.57
N PHE A 157 11.66 9.09 7.39
CA PHE A 157 11.05 10.37 7.03
C PHE A 157 9.52 10.32 7.16
N ALA A 158 8.88 9.32 6.58
CA ALA A 158 7.43 9.22 6.59
C ALA A 158 6.87 8.99 8.01
N VAL A 159 7.49 8.14 8.81
CA VAL A 159 7.03 7.91 10.19
C VAL A 159 7.15 9.18 11.03
N ILE A 160 8.27 9.88 10.94
CA ILE A 160 8.47 11.11 11.71
C ILE A 160 7.53 12.21 11.24
N PHE A 161 7.56 12.56 9.95
CA PHE A 161 6.89 13.76 9.43
C PHE A 161 5.42 13.55 9.02
N ALA A 162 5.01 12.34 8.64
CA ALA A 162 3.61 12.10 8.30
C ALA A 162 2.78 11.51 9.45
N LYS A 163 3.41 11.03 10.52
CA LYS A 163 2.70 10.39 11.64
C LYS A 163 3.03 11.03 13.00
N GLU A 164 4.30 10.97 13.45
CA GLU A 164 4.65 11.33 14.82
C GLU A 164 4.52 12.83 15.10
N VAL A 165 4.83 13.69 14.13
CA VAL A 165 4.68 15.15 14.24
C VAL A 165 3.21 15.54 14.41
N PHE A 166 2.28 14.78 13.84
CA PHE A 166 0.82 15.05 13.96
C PHE A 166 0.19 14.47 15.24
N GLY A 167 0.92 13.66 16.01
CA GLY A 167 0.42 13.07 17.26
C GLY A 167 0.31 11.56 17.26
N GLY A 168 0.84 10.86 16.25
CA GLY A 168 0.87 9.41 16.17
C GLY A 168 -0.28 8.80 15.38
N THR A 169 -0.59 7.53 15.62
CA THR A 169 -1.64 6.79 14.90
C THR A 169 -3.02 7.40 15.11
N GLY A 170 -3.75 7.62 14.04
CA GLY A 170 -5.10 8.18 14.08
C GLY A 170 -5.17 9.70 13.95
N TYR A 171 -4.05 10.40 14.06
CA TYR A 171 -3.92 11.85 13.85
C TYR A 171 -3.23 12.22 12.54
N ASN A 172 -2.67 11.25 11.84
CA ASN A 172 -2.00 11.46 10.55
C ASN A 172 -2.99 11.91 9.47
N ILE A 173 -2.61 12.96 8.74
CA ILE A 173 -3.38 13.50 7.61
C ILE A 173 -3.17 12.63 6.37
N PHE A 174 -1.94 12.11 6.19
CA PHE A 174 -1.53 11.34 5.04
C PHE A 174 -1.32 9.87 5.38
N ASN A 175 -1.54 8.99 4.43
CA ASN A 175 -1.14 7.60 4.55
C ASN A 175 0.39 7.48 4.55
N VAL A 176 0.95 6.88 5.61
CA VAL A 176 2.40 6.81 5.86
C VAL A 176 3.13 6.06 4.73
N ALA A 177 2.57 4.95 4.26
CA ALA A 177 3.20 4.17 3.19
C ALA A 177 3.28 4.96 1.88
N LEU A 178 2.24 5.75 1.56
CA LEU A 178 2.24 6.61 0.37
C LEU A 178 3.23 7.76 0.50
N VAL A 179 3.39 8.35 1.69
CA VAL A 179 4.42 9.39 1.92
C VAL A 179 5.81 8.81 1.75
N THR A 180 6.06 7.57 2.21
CA THR A 180 7.33 6.87 1.96
C THR A 180 7.61 6.75 0.47
N ARG A 181 6.62 6.33 -0.33
CA ARG A 181 6.76 6.19 -1.78
C ARG A 181 6.98 7.52 -2.48
N VAL A 182 6.24 8.57 -2.08
CA VAL A 182 6.43 9.94 -2.62
C VAL A 182 7.84 10.45 -2.34
N PHE A 183 8.32 10.28 -1.12
CA PHE A 183 9.70 10.66 -0.78
C PHE A 183 10.71 9.96 -1.69
N LEU A 184 10.58 8.64 -1.86
CA LEU A 184 11.45 7.87 -2.74
C LEU A 184 11.38 8.36 -4.19
N PHE A 185 10.17 8.63 -4.69
CA PHE A 185 9.97 9.07 -6.07
C PHE A 185 10.60 10.44 -6.35
N PHE A 186 10.47 11.39 -5.44
CA PHE A 186 11.03 12.72 -5.63
C PHE A 186 12.53 12.81 -5.27
N ALA A 187 12.98 12.09 -4.25
CA ALA A 187 14.38 12.12 -3.84
C ALA A 187 15.27 11.22 -4.72
N TYR A 188 14.74 10.08 -5.18
CA TYR A 188 15.50 9.06 -5.91
C TYR A 188 14.72 8.55 -7.14
N PRO A 189 14.39 9.41 -8.11
CA PRO A 189 13.53 9.05 -9.24
C PRO A 189 14.09 7.87 -10.06
N ALA A 190 15.40 7.78 -10.22
CA ALA A 190 16.05 6.69 -10.94
C ALA A 190 15.91 5.30 -10.29
N ALA A 191 15.64 5.25 -8.97
CA ALA A 191 15.40 4.00 -8.25
C ALA A 191 13.90 3.62 -8.21
N MET A 192 13.02 4.52 -8.65
CA MET A 192 11.57 4.36 -8.60
C MET A 192 10.90 4.26 -9.97
N SER A 193 11.61 4.64 -11.03
CA SER A 193 11.13 4.59 -12.41
C SER A 193 12.25 4.19 -13.37
N GLY A 194 11.88 3.59 -14.48
CA GLY A 194 12.83 3.19 -15.55
C GLY A 194 12.73 1.71 -15.91
N ASP A 195 13.60 1.29 -16.83
CA ASP A 195 13.51 -0.02 -17.47
C ASP A 195 14.12 -1.17 -16.65
N ARG A 196 14.80 -0.88 -15.56
CA ARG A 196 15.59 -1.90 -14.83
C ARG A 196 15.18 -2.14 -13.40
N VAL A 197 14.39 -1.24 -12.80
CA VAL A 197 14.12 -1.26 -11.36
C VAL A 197 13.01 -2.24 -10.95
N PHE A 198 12.13 -2.63 -11.89
CA PHE A 198 11.00 -3.52 -11.62
C PHE A 198 11.29 -5.00 -11.88
N VAL A 199 12.38 -5.31 -12.58
CA VAL A 199 12.81 -6.68 -12.86
C VAL A 199 14.24 -6.87 -12.39
N ARG A 200 14.43 -7.70 -11.38
CA ARG A 200 15.73 -8.00 -10.83
C ARG A 200 16.46 -9.01 -11.71
N THR A 201 17.63 -8.64 -12.22
CA THR A 201 18.47 -9.49 -13.08
C THR A 201 19.65 -10.12 -12.36
N ALA A 202 19.96 -9.64 -11.13
CA ALA A 202 21.03 -10.18 -10.30
C ALA A 202 20.57 -11.41 -9.51
N ASP A 203 21.51 -12.25 -9.10
CA ASP A 203 21.25 -13.29 -8.13
C ASP A 203 20.78 -12.73 -6.79
N THR A 204 20.13 -13.57 -5.99
CA THR A 204 19.72 -13.24 -4.64
C THR A 204 20.24 -14.32 -3.69
N PHE A 205 21.24 -13.97 -2.88
CA PHE A 205 21.91 -14.91 -1.94
C PHE A 205 22.39 -16.20 -2.60
N GLY A 206 22.93 -16.10 -3.84
CA GLY A 206 23.41 -17.27 -4.60
C GLY A 206 22.30 -18.10 -5.27
N ILE A 207 21.05 -17.67 -5.19
CA ILE A 207 19.90 -18.26 -5.91
C ILE A 207 19.56 -17.36 -7.09
N GLY A 208 19.30 -17.96 -8.24
CA GLY A 208 19.12 -17.29 -9.51
C GLY A 208 20.34 -17.51 -10.42
N ALA A 209 20.13 -17.45 -11.71
CA ALA A 209 21.21 -17.73 -12.67
C ALA A 209 22.05 -16.48 -12.90
N ALA A 210 23.37 -16.66 -12.86
CA ALA A 210 24.35 -15.69 -13.33
C ALA A 210 24.50 -15.68 -14.88
N ASN A 211 23.61 -16.34 -15.59
CA ASN A 211 23.60 -16.35 -17.06
C ASN A 211 23.08 -15.00 -17.54
N GLY A 212 23.77 -14.34 -18.44
CA GLY A 212 23.48 -13.00 -18.90
C GLY A 212 22.00 -12.75 -19.26
N VAL A 213 21.62 -11.49 -19.28
CA VAL A 213 20.27 -11.05 -19.65
C VAL A 213 19.98 -11.38 -21.11
N VAL A 214 18.76 -11.83 -21.42
CA VAL A 214 18.30 -12.11 -22.79
C VAL A 214 18.41 -10.85 -23.67
N ASP A 215 18.81 -11.03 -24.93
CA ASP A 215 18.87 -9.93 -25.89
C ASP A 215 17.50 -9.28 -26.09
N GLY A 216 17.47 -7.96 -26.10
CA GLY A 216 16.22 -7.19 -26.22
C GLY A 216 15.41 -7.06 -24.91
N PHE A 217 16.01 -7.37 -23.78
CA PHE A 217 15.39 -7.22 -22.46
C PHE A 217 14.88 -5.80 -22.20
N THR A 218 13.63 -5.69 -21.75
CA THR A 218 13.07 -4.48 -21.16
C THR A 218 12.30 -4.84 -19.88
N GLY A 219 12.65 -4.21 -18.77
CA GLY A 219 11.92 -4.38 -17.49
C GLY A 219 10.93 -3.25 -17.22
N ALA A 220 10.63 -2.43 -18.24
CA ALA A 220 9.67 -1.34 -18.10
C ALA A 220 8.26 -1.86 -17.78
N THR A 221 7.57 -1.19 -16.84
CA THR A 221 6.17 -1.51 -16.57
C THR A 221 5.28 -1.21 -17.78
N PRO A 222 4.13 -1.88 -17.95
CA PRO A 222 3.18 -1.58 -19.01
C PRO A 222 2.81 -0.10 -19.10
N LEU A 223 2.59 0.57 -17.97
CA LEU A 223 2.32 2.00 -17.95
C LEU A 223 3.52 2.84 -18.32
N GLY A 224 4.74 2.42 -17.95
CA GLY A 224 5.98 3.07 -18.37
C GLY A 224 6.14 3.03 -19.88
N GLN A 225 5.89 1.88 -20.50
CA GLN A 225 5.92 1.73 -21.97
C GLN A 225 4.87 2.62 -22.65
N ILE A 226 3.62 2.63 -22.16
CA ILE A 226 2.53 3.48 -22.66
C ILE A 226 2.90 4.97 -22.55
N ALA A 227 3.50 5.39 -21.44
CA ALA A 227 3.87 6.79 -21.21
C ALA A 227 5.00 7.25 -22.17
N VAL A 228 5.96 6.38 -22.45
CA VAL A 228 7.04 6.65 -23.44
C VAL A 228 6.47 6.73 -24.85
N ALA A 229 5.56 5.83 -25.20
CA ALA A 229 4.89 5.80 -26.50
C ALA A 229 3.86 6.92 -26.71
N GLY A 230 3.57 7.71 -25.69
CA GLY A 230 2.49 8.71 -25.72
C GLY A 230 2.57 9.76 -26.85
N LYS A 231 3.69 9.84 -27.56
CA LYS A 231 3.91 10.71 -28.73
C LYS A 231 3.90 9.98 -30.07
N GLU A 232 3.76 8.64 -30.06
CA GLU A 232 3.72 7.85 -31.28
C GLU A 232 2.33 7.84 -31.94
N LEU A 233 2.28 7.45 -33.20
CA LEU A 233 1.02 7.38 -33.97
C LEU A 233 0.11 6.29 -33.39
N ILE A 234 -1.13 6.67 -33.10
CA ILE A 234 -2.18 5.77 -32.62
C ILE A 234 -2.36 4.61 -33.62
N GLY A 235 -2.22 3.39 -33.13
CA GLY A 235 -2.54 2.17 -33.90
C GLY A 235 -1.40 1.14 -34.08
N ASN A 236 -0.14 1.51 -33.87
CA ASN A 236 1.00 0.59 -34.04
C ASN A 236 1.70 0.22 -32.72
N PHE A 237 1.21 0.73 -31.57
CA PHE A 237 1.84 0.49 -30.29
C PHE A 237 1.20 -0.70 -29.57
N HIS A 238 2.04 -1.64 -29.15
CA HIS A 238 1.66 -2.76 -28.29
C HIS A 238 2.60 -2.84 -27.11
N VAL A 239 2.02 -3.03 -25.93
CA VAL A 239 2.80 -3.29 -24.71
C VAL A 239 3.38 -4.69 -24.79
N THR A 240 4.66 -4.83 -24.48
CA THR A 240 5.38 -6.10 -24.52
C THR A 240 5.87 -6.52 -23.14
N ASP A 241 6.02 -7.82 -22.95
CA ASP A 241 6.65 -8.40 -21.77
C ASP A 241 8.19 -8.28 -21.85
N VAL A 242 8.88 -8.82 -20.86
CA VAL A 242 10.34 -8.86 -20.76
C VAL A 242 11.01 -9.52 -21.98
N THR A 243 10.30 -10.40 -22.67
CA THR A 243 10.78 -11.17 -23.83
C THR A 243 10.35 -10.57 -25.18
N GLY A 244 9.61 -9.45 -25.16
CA GLY A 244 9.09 -8.82 -26.37
C GLY A 244 7.76 -9.38 -26.87
N LYS A 245 7.10 -10.29 -26.12
CA LYS A 245 5.77 -10.79 -26.45
C LYS A 245 4.70 -9.77 -26.07
N VAL A 246 3.70 -9.58 -26.92
CA VAL A 246 2.58 -8.67 -26.67
C VAL A 246 1.77 -9.16 -25.47
N ILE A 247 1.52 -8.26 -24.52
CA ILE A 247 0.74 -8.51 -23.30
C ILE A 247 -0.74 -8.23 -23.58
N SER A 248 -1.62 -9.13 -23.15
CA SER A 248 -3.08 -8.98 -23.25
C SER A 248 -3.69 -8.38 -21.98
N THR A 249 -4.93 -7.86 -22.07
CA THR A 249 -5.73 -7.42 -20.90
C THR A 249 -5.88 -8.53 -19.85
N MET A 250 -5.91 -9.80 -20.28
CA MET A 250 -5.96 -10.92 -19.34
C MET A 250 -4.66 -11.10 -18.55
N ASP A 251 -3.52 -10.86 -19.18
CA ASP A 251 -2.22 -10.88 -18.48
C ASP A 251 -2.13 -9.77 -17.44
N TYR A 252 -2.72 -8.59 -17.69
CA TYR A 252 -2.86 -7.51 -16.70
C TYR A 252 -3.73 -7.93 -15.52
N PHE A 253 -4.83 -8.64 -15.77
CA PHE A 253 -5.72 -9.12 -14.72
C PHE A 253 -5.09 -10.21 -13.86
N VAL A 254 -4.40 -11.16 -14.46
CA VAL A 254 -3.64 -12.21 -13.76
C VAL A 254 -2.46 -11.62 -13.01
N GLY A 255 -1.71 -10.69 -13.64
CA GLY A 255 -0.65 -9.92 -13.00
C GLY A 255 0.77 -10.47 -13.21
N LEU A 256 1.01 -11.34 -14.21
CA LEU A 256 2.35 -11.80 -14.59
C LEU A 256 3.06 -10.76 -15.47
N ILE A 257 3.18 -9.54 -14.95
CA ILE A 257 3.73 -8.37 -15.61
C ILE A 257 4.80 -7.70 -14.73
N PRO A 258 5.75 -6.94 -15.31
CA PRO A 258 6.67 -6.11 -14.54
C PRO A 258 5.91 -5.03 -13.75
N GLY A 259 6.24 -4.87 -12.46
CA GLY A 259 5.60 -3.87 -11.61
C GLY A 259 6.07 -3.92 -10.16
N SER A 260 5.51 -3.07 -9.30
CA SER A 260 5.77 -3.09 -7.87
C SER A 260 5.28 -4.42 -7.25
N ILE A 261 5.95 -4.86 -6.19
CA ILE A 261 5.83 -6.22 -5.65
C ILE A 261 4.39 -6.67 -5.38
N GLY A 262 3.56 -5.82 -4.75
CA GLY A 262 2.19 -6.18 -4.37
C GLY A 262 1.10 -5.71 -5.35
N GLU A 263 1.45 -4.91 -6.36
CA GLU A 263 0.47 -4.18 -7.18
C GLU A 263 0.08 -4.90 -8.48
N THR A 264 0.72 -6.02 -8.82
CA THR A 264 0.61 -6.62 -10.15
C THR A 264 -0.66 -7.43 -10.37
N SER A 265 -1.08 -8.29 -9.42
CA SER A 265 -2.22 -9.21 -9.60
C SER A 265 -3.53 -8.63 -9.09
N VAL A 266 -4.44 -8.33 -10.01
CA VAL A 266 -5.80 -7.90 -9.65
C VAL A 266 -6.57 -9.01 -8.95
N ILE A 267 -6.37 -10.28 -9.33
CA ILE A 267 -7.02 -11.44 -8.69
C ILE A 267 -6.65 -11.51 -7.21
N ALA A 268 -5.36 -11.43 -6.90
CA ALA A 268 -4.89 -11.49 -5.52
C ALA A 268 -5.38 -10.29 -4.69
N ILE A 269 -5.44 -9.09 -5.30
CA ILE A 269 -6.01 -7.89 -4.69
C ILE A 269 -7.52 -8.07 -4.42
N LEU A 270 -8.28 -8.65 -5.34
CA LEU A 270 -9.71 -8.91 -5.15
C LEU A 270 -9.99 -9.93 -4.05
N ILE A 271 -9.13 -10.94 -3.86
CA ILE A 271 -9.22 -11.84 -2.71
C ILE A 271 -9.05 -11.05 -1.40
N GLY A 272 -8.05 -10.17 -1.32
CA GLY A 272 -7.87 -9.29 -0.18
C GLY A 272 -9.05 -8.34 0.02
N ALA A 273 -9.59 -7.75 -1.05
CA ALA A 273 -10.79 -6.92 -1.01
C ALA A 273 -11.99 -7.68 -0.43
N ALA A 274 -12.20 -8.94 -0.85
CA ALA A 274 -13.26 -9.79 -0.34
C ALA A 274 -13.11 -10.00 1.18
N ILE A 275 -11.89 -10.30 1.67
CA ILE A 275 -11.63 -10.44 3.11
C ILE A 275 -12.01 -9.15 3.87
N LEU A 276 -11.57 -7.99 3.36
CA LEU A 276 -11.85 -6.69 4.00
C LEU A 276 -13.35 -6.32 3.99
N LEU A 277 -14.05 -6.66 2.93
CA LEU A 277 -15.49 -6.39 2.80
C LEU A 277 -16.32 -7.34 3.67
N PHE A 278 -16.00 -8.63 3.71
CA PHE A 278 -16.70 -9.61 4.56
C PHE A 278 -16.50 -9.34 6.06
N THR A 279 -15.32 -8.84 6.44
CA THR A 279 -15.04 -8.45 7.82
C THR A 279 -15.59 -7.06 8.18
N GLY A 280 -16.05 -6.28 7.19
CA GLY A 280 -16.59 -4.93 7.38
C GLY A 280 -15.55 -3.86 7.75
N ILE A 281 -14.25 -4.17 7.59
CA ILE A 281 -13.16 -3.24 7.92
C ILE A 281 -13.05 -2.13 6.88
N ALA A 282 -13.15 -2.49 5.60
CA ALA A 282 -13.09 -1.52 4.51
C ALA A 282 -14.48 -1.19 3.95
N SER A 283 -14.63 0.04 3.46
CA SER A 283 -15.87 0.54 2.90
C SER A 283 -16.01 0.17 1.41
N TRP A 284 -17.00 -0.65 1.06
CA TRP A 284 -17.32 -0.93 -0.33
C TRP A 284 -17.73 0.35 -1.13
N LYS A 285 -18.26 1.37 -0.42
CA LYS A 285 -18.65 2.66 -1.02
C LYS A 285 -17.44 3.41 -1.54
N THR A 286 -16.37 3.45 -0.76
CA THR A 286 -15.09 4.05 -1.15
C THR A 286 -14.48 3.25 -2.29
N MET A 287 -14.33 1.92 -2.16
CA MET A 287 -13.75 1.09 -3.21
C MET A 287 -14.52 1.23 -4.54
N GLY A 288 -15.83 0.98 -4.50
CA GLY A 288 -16.67 1.01 -5.71
C GLY A 288 -16.67 2.37 -6.40
N SER A 289 -16.73 3.46 -5.63
CA SER A 289 -16.71 4.81 -6.21
C SER A 289 -15.36 5.17 -6.85
N ILE A 290 -14.23 4.64 -6.36
CA ILE A 290 -12.92 4.80 -7.00
C ILE A 290 -12.90 4.14 -8.37
N PHE A 291 -13.36 2.88 -8.46
CA PHE A 291 -13.43 2.18 -9.75
C PHE A 291 -14.37 2.89 -10.74
N VAL A 292 -15.52 3.37 -10.26
CA VAL A 292 -16.45 4.15 -11.11
C VAL A 292 -15.81 5.46 -11.57
N GLY A 293 -15.17 6.22 -10.67
CA GLY A 293 -14.50 7.48 -11.01
C GLY A 293 -13.38 7.29 -12.02
N GLY A 294 -12.56 6.24 -11.85
CA GLY A 294 -11.52 5.87 -12.80
C GLY A 294 -12.07 5.47 -14.17
N ALA A 295 -13.09 4.61 -14.20
CA ALA A 295 -13.72 4.16 -15.44
C ALA A 295 -14.36 5.32 -16.23
N VAL A 296 -15.09 6.21 -15.54
CA VAL A 296 -15.71 7.38 -16.15
C VAL A 296 -14.66 8.31 -16.75
N MET A 297 -13.60 8.61 -16.01
CA MET A 297 -12.55 9.51 -16.50
C MET A 297 -11.76 8.88 -17.65
N ALA A 298 -11.45 7.59 -17.59
CA ALA A 298 -10.82 6.87 -18.68
C ALA A 298 -11.69 6.87 -19.94
N ALA A 299 -13.00 6.66 -19.80
CA ALA A 299 -13.94 6.75 -20.93
C ALA A 299 -13.98 8.16 -21.54
N ILE A 300 -13.95 9.21 -20.73
CA ILE A 300 -13.87 10.61 -21.22
C ILE A 300 -12.59 10.81 -22.05
N PHE A 301 -11.43 10.37 -21.54
CA PHE A 301 -10.19 10.49 -22.30
C PHE A 301 -10.18 9.64 -23.58
N ASN A 302 -10.80 8.46 -23.58
CA ASN A 302 -10.98 7.66 -24.77
C ASN A 302 -11.80 8.38 -25.86
N LEU A 303 -12.84 9.16 -25.48
CA LEU A 303 -13.62 9.96 -26.42
C LEU A 303 -12.78 11.10 -27.04
N ILE A 304 -11.78 11.63 -26.31
CA ILE A 304 -10.86 12.66 -26.81
C ILE A 304 -9.82 12.04 -27.76
N GLY A 305 -9.20 10.94 -27.34
CA GLY A 305 -8.37 10.04 -28.14
C GLY A 305 -7.19 10.64 -28.89
N THR A 306 -6.55 11.71 -28.37
CA THR A 306 -5.46 12.42 -29.07
C THR A 306 -4.08 11.81 -28.88
N THR A 307 -3.89 10.95 -27.87
CA THR A 307 -2.61 10.34 -27.53
C THR A 307 -2.77 8.84 -27.26
N VAL A 308 -1.70 8.04 -27.37
CA VAL A 308 -1.74 6.60 -27.07
C VAL A 308 -2.24 6.34 -25.65
N VAL A 309 -1.82 7.13 -24.68
CA VAL A 309 -2.28 7.02 -23.27
C VAL A 309 -3.79 7.19 -23.16
N MET A 310 -4.40 8.10 -23.93
CA MET A 310 -5.85 8.35 -23.94
C MET A 310 -6.64 7.22 -24.59
N THR A 311 -6.04 6.44 -25.50
CA THR A 311 -6.71 5.32 -26.17
C THR A 311 -6.67 4.01 -25.40
N VAL A 312 -5.97 3.95 -24.27
CA VAL A 312 -5.93 2.77 -23.41
C VAL A 312 -7.34 2.45 -22.89
N SER A 313 -7.72 1.18 -22.93
CA SER A 313 -9.03 0.71 -22.47
C SER A 313 -9.28 1.13 -21.00
N PRO A 314 -10.51 1.55 -20.64
CA PRO A 314 -10.87 1.81 -19.25
C PRO A 314 -10.57 0.62 -18.32
N ALA A 315 -10.75 -0.61 -18.78
CA ALA A 315 -10.42 -1.80 -18.00
C ALA A 315 -8.91 -1.91 -17.72
N ASP A 316 -8.07 -1.65 -18.74
CA ASP A 316 -6.62 -1.69 -18.60
C ASP A 316 -6.14 -0.61 -17.62
N HIS A 317 -6.73 0.58 -17.67
CA HIS A 317 -6.44 1.63 -16.69
C HIS A 317 -6.75 1.21 -15.25
N LEU A 318 -7.78 0.41 -15.01
CA LEU A 318 -8.16 -0.07 -13.68
C LEU A 318 -7.26 -1.23 -13.20
N PHE A 319 -6.69 -2.01 -14.12
CA PHE A 319 -5.86 -3.17 -13.78
C PHE A 319 -4.40 -2.82 -13.63
N LEU A 320 -3.92 -1.77 -14.29
CA LEU A 320 -2.50 -1.39 -14.32
C LEU A 320 -2.11 -0.37 -13.23
N GLY A 321 -0.83 -0.39 -12.88
CA GLY A 321 -0.15 0.68 -12.11
C GLY A 321 -0.67 0.88 -10.71
N GLY A 322 -0.97 -0.21 -10.01
CA GLY A 322 -1.37 -0.15 -8.60
C GLY A 322 -2.74 0.52 -8.36
N PHE A 323 -3.55 0.75 -9.42
CA PHE A 323 -4.87 1.37 -9.25
C PHE A 323 -5.76 0.54 -8.33
N ALA A 324 -5.91 -0.76 -8.63
CA ALA A 324 -6.71 -1.67 -7.82
C ALA A 324 -6.14 -1.81 -6.39
N PHE A 325 -4.82 -1.91 -6.25
CA PHE A 325 -4.16 -2.01 -4.94
C PHE A 325 -4.39 -0.75 -4.10
N GLY A 326 -4.20 0.43 -4.68
CA GLY A 326 -4.46 1.71 -4.02
C GLY A 326 -5.93 1.88 -3.64
N ALA A 327 -6.87 1.48 -4.49
CA ALA A 327 -8.30 1.55 -4.25
C ALA A 327 -8.74 0.65 -3.08
N VAL A 328 -8.13 -0.53 -2.93
CA VAL A 328 -8.53 -1.53 -1.92
C VAL A 328 -7.84 -1.31 -0.58
N PHE A 329 -6.52 -1.10 -0.57
CA PHE A 329 -5.74 -1.12 0.67
C PHE A 329 -5.29 0.24 1.18
N MET A 330 -5.26 1.27 0.33
CA MET A 330 -4.71 2.58 0.71
C MET A 330 -5.77 3.66 0.83
N ALA A 331 -6.68 3.77 -0.15
CA ALA A 331 -7.73 4.78 -0.13
C ALA A 331 -8.86 4.46 0.85
N THR A 332 -8.93 3.22 1.33
CA THR A 332 -9.89 2.79 2.36
C THR A 332 -9.37 2.94 3.79
N ASP A 333 -8.19 3.51 3.98
CA ASP A 333 -7.63 3.81 5.30
C ASP A 333 -8.64 4.65 6.12
N PRO A 334 -9.12 4.15 7.25
CA PRO A 334 -10.17 4.83 8.03
C PRO A 334 -9.71 6.13 8.67
N VAL A 335 -8.40 6.36 8.76
CA VAL A 335 -7.82 7.58 9.35
C VAL A 335 -7.80 8.72 8.33
N THR A 336 -7.33 8.45 7.12
CA THR A 336 -7.04 9.46 6.11
C THR A 336 -8.14 9.66 5.07
N SER A 337 -9.10 8.72 4.97
CA SER A 337 -10.24 8.81 4.06
C SER A 337 -11.44 9.55 4.65
N ALA A 338 -12.43 9.92 3.81
CA ALA A 338 -13.67 10.51 4.26
C ALA A 338 -14.47 9.54 5.15
N ARG A 339 -15.02 10.06 6.25
CA ARG A 339 -15.73 9.27 7.27
C ARG A 339 -17.24 9.24 7.07
N THR A 340 -17.83 10.32 6.49
CA THR A 340 -19.27 10.39 6.25
C THR A 340 -19.68 9.49 5.09
N GLU A 341 -20.88 8.92 5.17
CA GLU A 341 -21.37 7.96 4.17
C GLU A 341 -21.45 8.57 2.76
N THR A 342 -21.90 9.82 2.63
CA THR A 342 -21.91 10.56 1.36
C THR A 342 -20.50 10.98 0.96
N GLY A 343 -19.68 11.38 1.93
CA GLY A 343 -18.28 11.75 1.71
C GLY A 343 -17.46 10.62 1.11
N LYS A 344 -17.71 9.36 1.52
CA LYS A 344 -17.04 8.19 0.96
C LYS A 344 -17.24 8.04 -0.55
N TYR A 345 -18.44 8.32 -1.06
CA TYR A 345 -18.72 8.28 -2.50
C TYR A 345 -18.02 9.42 -3.25
N ILE A 346 -18.09 10.63 -2.70
CA ILE A 346 -17.45 11.83 -3.34
C ILE A 346 -15.94 11.66 -3.34
N TYR A 347 -15.36 11.33 -2.19
CA TYR A 347 -13.93 11.09 -2.02
C TYR A 347 -13.42 10.02 -2.98
N GLY A 348 -14.07 8.84 -2.97
CA GLY A 348 -13.65 7.74 -3.82
C GLY A 348 -13.75 8.06 -5.31
N PHE A 349 -14.85 8.67 -5.77
CA PHE A 349 -15.00 9.10 -7.16
C PHE A 349 -13.88 10.06 -7.58
N LEU A 350 -13.57 11.05 -6.76
CA LEU A 350 -12.51 12.01 -7.04
C LEU A 350 -11.11 11.35 -7.03
N VAL A 351 -10.83 10.43 -6.11
CA VAL A 351 -9.57 9.65 -6.12
C VAL A 351 -9.39 8.93 -7.45
N GLY A 352 -10.43 8.19 -7.88
CA GLY A 352 -10.39 7.43 -9.14
C GLY A 352 -10.21 8.34 -10.37
N ALA A 353 -10.97 9.43 -10.44
CA ALA A 353 -10.87 10.38 -11.52
C ALA A 353 -9.50 11.08 -11.57
N MET A 354 -8.99 11.54 -10.42
CA MET A 354 -7.67 12.20 -10.33
C MET A 354 -6.54 11.25 -10.66
N ALA A 355 -6.64 9.97 -10.31
CA ALA A 355 -5.62 8.99 -10.67
C ALA A 355 -5.45 8.87 -12.18
N ILE A 356 -6.55 8.84 -12.93
CA ILE A 356 -6.52 8.78 -14.39
C ILE A 356 -6.08 10.12 -15.01
N ILE A 357 -6.53 11.26 -14.46
CA ILE A 357 -6.09 12.59 -14.91
C ILE A 357 -4.55 12.71 -14.79
N ILE A 358 -4.00 12.37 -13.62
CA ILE A 358 -2.56 12.43 -13.39
C ILE A 358 -1.82 11.50 -14.35
N ARG A 359 -2.31 10.27 -14.52
CA ARG A 359 -1.72 9.26 -15.42
C ARG A 359 -1.66 9.71 -16.87
N VAL A 360 -2.72 10.34 -17.36
CA VAL A 360 -2.84 10.75 -18.77
C VAL A 360 -2.12 12.06 -19.04
N LEU A 361 -2.18 13.02 -18.12
CA LEU A 361 -1.63 14.37 -18.33
C LEU A 361 -0.18 14.52 -17.84
N ASN A 362 0.31 13.60 -16.99
CA ASN A 362 1.67 13.64 -16.45
C ASN A 362 2.48 12.40 -16.85
N PRO A 363 3.16 12.42 -18.00
CA PRO A 363 3.99 11.29 -18.44
C PRO A 363 5.20 11.01 -17.52
N GLY A 364 5.61 11.98 -16.71
CA GLY A 364 6.68 11.80 -15.73
C GLY A 364 6.29 10.93 -14.53
N TYR A 365 4.98 10.72 -14.30
CA TYR A 365 4.46 9.83 -13.26
C TYR A 365 3.23 9.05 -13.76
N PRO A 366 3.42 8.01 -14.56
CA PRO A 366 2.33 7.30 -15.22
C PRO A 366 1.44 6.46 -14.30
N GLU A 367 1.84 6.20 -13.05
CA GLU A 367 1.05 5.41 -12.10
C GLU A 367 -0.17 6.17 -11.57
N GLY A 368 -0.02 7.45 -11.23
CA GLY A 368 -1.09 8.37 -10.85
C GLY A 368 -1.74 8.14 -9.48
N MET A 369 -1.95 6.89 -9.07
CA MET A 369 -2.80 6.53 -7.93
C MET A 369 -2.29 7.07 -6.59
N MET A 370 -0.99 7.01 -6.34
CA MET A 370 -0.37 7.50 -5.11
C MET A 370 -0.62 9.00 -4.89
N LEU A 371 -0.34 9.80 -5.91
CA LEU A 371 -0.53 11.26 -5.82
C LEU A 371 -2.02 11.62 -5.70
N ALA A 372 -2.90 10.88 -6.38
CA ALA A 372 -4.34 11.08 -6.30
C ALA A 372 -4.86 10.84 -4.87
N ILE A 373 -4.45 9.75 -4.22
CA ILE A 373 -4.85 9.45 -2.84
C ILE A 373 -4.33 10.51 -1.89
N LEU A 374 -3.04 10.88 -1.97
CA LEU A 374 -2.46 11.89 -1.10
C LEU A 374 -3.12 13.26 -1.29
N LEU A 375 -3.39 13.66 -2.52
CA LEU A 375 -4.13 14.89 -2.80
C LEU A 375 -5.53 14.86 -2.15
N MET A 376 -6.25 13.75 -2.34
CA MET A 376 -7.61 13.64 -1.80
C MET A 376 -7.65 13.45 -0.29
N ASN A 377 -6.58 12.94 0.34
CA ASN A 377 -6.47 12.91 1.81
C ASN A 377 -6.53 14.32 2.41
N VAL A 378 -5.93 15.32 1.74
CA VAL A 378 -6.02 16.74 2.16
C VAL A 378 -7.46 17.24 2.09
N PHE A 379 -8.22 16.81 1.07
CA PHE A 379 -9.61 17.26 0.86
C PHE A 379 -10.64 16.42 1.62
N ALA A 380 -10.29 15.26 2.15
CA ALA A 380 -11.23 14.40 2.87
C ALA A 380 -11.93 15.11 4.05
N PRO A 381 -11.23 15.85 4.94
CA PRO A 381 -11.89 16.59 6.00
C PRO A 381 -12.82 17.71 5.49
N LEU A 382 -12.46 18.34 4.38
CA LEU A 382 -13.29 19.39 3.75
C LEU A 382 -14.59 18.79 3.19
N ILE A 383 -14.51 17.63 2.53
CA ILE A 383 -15.67 16.91 2.02
C ILE A 383 -16.62 16.57 3.18
N ASP A 384 -16.06 16.01 4.26
CA ASP A 384 -16.85 15.65 5.45
C ASP A 384 -17.50 16.88 6.10
N TYR A 385 -16.78 18.00 6.18
CA TYR A 385 -17.31 19.25 6.72
C TYR A 385 -18.57 19.71 5.97
N TYR A 386 -18.53 19.76 4.65
CA TYR A 386 -19.69 20.18 3.85
C TYR A 386 -20.86 19.19 3.94
N VAL A 387 -20.60 17.91 4.02
CA VAL A 387 -21.64 16.89 4.20
C VAL A 387 -22.32 17.04 5.55
N VAL A 388 -21.56 17.29 6.61
CA VAL A 388 -22.10 17.51 7.97
C VAL A 388 -22.90 18.80 8.03
N GLU A 389 -22.39 19.90 7.48
CA GLU A 389 -23.07 21.19 7.43
C GLU A 389 -24.40 21.09 6.65
N ALA A 390 -24.41 20.41 5.52
CA ALA A 390 -25.64 20.16 4.76
C ALA A 390 -26.68 19.37 5.59
N ASN A 391 -26.24 18.40 6.41
CA ASN A 391 -27.11 17.65 7.30
C ASN A 391 -27.66 18.52 8.44
N ILE A 392 -26.83 19.37 9.05
CA ILE A 392 -27.24 20.33 10.09
C ILE A 392 -28.32 21.27 9.53
N ASN A 393 -28.08 21.89 8.37
CA ASN A 393 -29.01 22.79 7.72
C ASN A 393 -30.35 22.11 7.35
N ARG A 394 -30.32 20.84 6.94
CA ARG A 394 -31.52 20.05 6.68
C ARG A 394 -32.32 19.78 7.97
N ARG A 395 -31.66 19.52 9.10
CA ARG A 395 -32.31 19.33 10.41
C ARG A 395 -32.92 20.63 10.93
N LEU A 396 -32.20 21.76 10.81
CA LEU A 396 -32.71 23.06 11.19
C LEU A 396 -33.98 23.44 10.42
N LYS A 397 -34.03 23.23 9.10
CA LYS A 397 -35.23 23.45 8.28
C LYS A 397 -36.43 22.59 8.68
N ARG A 398 -36.20 21.41 9.31
CA ARG A 398 -37.27 20.55 9.83
C ARG A 398 -37.78 21.01 11.21
N ALA A 399 -36.88 21.59 12.02
CA ALA A 399 -37.23 22.06 13.36
C ALA A 399 -38.04 23.39 13.33
N ILE A 400 -37.93 24.16 12.22
CA ILE A 400 -38.66 25.42 12.04
C ILE A 400 -40.06 25.18 11.45
N LYS A 401 -40.35 23.99 10.91
CA LYS A 401 -41.69 23.59 10.48
C LYS A 401 -42.46 22.94 11.65
#